data_3519450773a14c7ca1dc2d71187f5e18
#
_entry.id   3519450773a14c7ca1dc2d71187f5e18
#
_cell.length_a   1.000
_cell.length_b   1.000
_cell.length_c   1.000
_cell.angle_alpha   90.00
_cell.angle_beta   90.00
_cell.angle_gamma   90.00
#
_symmetry.space_group_name_H-M   'P 1'
#
loop_
_entity.id
_entity.type
_entity.pdbx_description
1 polymer ?
#
loop_
_entity_poly.entity_id
_entity_poly.type
_entity_poly.pdbx_seq_one_letter_code
_entity_poly.pdbx_strand_id
1 'polypeptide(L)'
;AYLSQWLAWPPHAKSEDFFLRFVRKSLLDYAEGKGMVCAMIYQDELVGIVSFNTINHQLKMAEIGYWLSESYQGKGIITRAVSKLIEIAFTDLQLEKIQIAAGEHNLPSRKVCERLGMTLEGIISNRENLNGRIINHAIYGLAK
;
A
#
# COMPACT_ATOMS: atom_id res chain seq x y z
N ALA A 1 -7.34 -14.29 -8.87
CA ALA A 1 -7.41 -13.72 -10.20
C ALA A 1 -7.08 -12.24 -10.23
N TYR A 2 -8.06 -11.35 -9.95
CA TYR A 2 -7.79 -9.90 -10.05
C TYR A 2 -6.65 -9.43 -9.15
N LEU A 3 -6.69 -9.79 -7.85
CA LEU A 3 -5.66 -9.36 -6.90
C LEU A 3 -4.30 -9.99 -7.19
N SER A 4 -4.27 -11.23 -7.69
CA SER A 4 -3.01 -11.94 -7.97
C SER A 4 -2.22 -11.32 -9.12
N GLN A 5 -2.83 -10.46 -9.92
CA GLN A 5 -2.15 -9.78 -11.02
C GLN A 5 -1.01 -8.88 -10.50
N TRP A 6 -1.18 -8.25 -9.34
CA TRP A 6 -0.21 -7.30 -8.79
C TRP A 6 0.21 -7.56 -7.35
N LEU A 7 -0.33 -8.61 -6.72
CA LEU A 7 -0.02 -9.00 -5.33
C LEU A 7 0.49 -10.43 -5.32
N ALA A 8 1.50 -10.69 -4.51
CA ALA A 8 2.12 -12.02 -4.42
C ALA A 8 1.35 -12.96 -3.49
N TRP A 9 0.64 -12.43 -2.48
CA TRP A 9 0.08 -13.24 -1.40
C TRP A 9 -1.23 -13.98 -1.72
N PRO A 10 -2.15 -13.51 -2.62
CA PRO A 10 -3.45 -14.17 -2.77
C PRO A 10 -3.37 -15.66 -3.11
N PRO A 11 -2.44 -16.13 -3.97
CA PRO A 11 -2.32 -17.58 -4.23
C PRO A 11 -1.94 -18.39 -2.99
N HIS A 12 -1.34 -17.77 -1.98
CA HIS A 12 -0.86 -18.42 -0.74
C HIS A 12 -1.84 -18.28 0.43
N ALA A 13 -2.90 -17.46 0.29
CA ALA A 13 -3.90 -17.20 1.33
C ALA A 13 -4.95 -18.30 1.34
N LYS A 14 -4.55 -19.51 1.74
CA LYS A 14 -5.39 -20.72 1.62
C LYS A 14 -6.00 -21.17 2.94
N SER A 15 -5.72 -20.50 4.05
CA SER A 15 -6.19 -20.90 5.37
C SER A 15 -6.45 -19.70 6.27
N GLU A 16 -7.27 -19.92 7.29
CA GLU A 16 -7.52 -18.96 8.35
C GLU A 16 -6.22 -18.62 9.10
N ASP A 17 -5.33 -19.58 9.31
CA ASP A 17 -4.04 -19.38 9.96
C ASP A 17 -3.16 -18.36 9.23
N PHE A 18 -3.22 -18.31 7.90
CA PHE A 18 -2.51 -17.30 7.13
C PHE A 18 -2.92 -15.89 7.56
N PHE A 19 -4.22 -15.65 7.67
CA PHE A 19 -4.74 -14.33 8.05
C PHE A 19 -4.48 -14.01 9.52
N LEU A 20 -4.57 -15.01 10.42
CA LEU A 20 -4.24 -14.81 11.84
C LEU A 20 -2.78 -14.39 12.02
N ARG A 21 -1.86 -15.03 11.32
CA ARG A 21 -0.44 -14.64 11.37
C ARG A 21 -0.23 -13.23 10.83
N PHE A 22 -0.91 -12.88 9.76
CA PHE A 22 -0.86 -11.53 9.22
C PHE A 22 -1.34 -10.49 10.23
N VAL A 23 -2.48 -10.73 10.87
CA VAL A 23 -3.04 -9.81 11.88
C VAL A 23 -2.08 -9.65 13.07
N ARG A 24 -1.56 -10.76 13.59
CA ARG A 24 -0.61 -10.74 14.72
C ARG A 24 0.64 -9.94 14.39
N LYS A 25 1.22 -10.17 13.21
CA LYS A 25 2.39 -9.42 12.78
C LYS A 25 2.08 -7.94 12.64
N SER A 26 0.93 -7.60 12.07
CA SER A 26 0.52 -6.22 11.88
C SER A 26 0.34 -5.48 13.22
N LEU A 27 -0.24 -6.15 14.22
CA LEU A 27 -0.40 -5.57 15.55
C LEU A 27 0.95 -5.36 16.25
N LEU A 28 1.87 -6.29 16.10
CA LEU A 28 3.22 -6.17 16.64
C LEU A 28 3.98 -5.03 15.99
N ASP A 29 3.94 -4.94 14.67
CA ASP A 29 4.60 -3.86 13.93
C ASP A 29 4.03 -2.49 14.32
N TYR A 30 2.72 -2.40 14.51
CA TYR A 30 2.08 -1.18 14.97
C TYR A 30 2.57 -0.78 16.38
N ALA A 31 2.61 -1.75 17.30
CA ALA A 31 3.09 -1.51 18.67
C ALA A 31 4.55 -1.04 18.69
N GLU A 32 5.37 -1.52 17.76
CA GLU A 32 6.78 -1.15 17.67
C GLU A 32 7.03 0.11 16.81
N GLY A 33 5.98 0.73 16.26
CA GLY A 33 6.11 1.90 15.41
C GLY A 33 6.71 1.63 14.03
N LYS A 34 6.65 0.39 13.55
CA LYS A 34 7.24 -0.04 12.27
C LYS A 34 6.26 -0.03 11.10
N GLY A 35 4.97 0.03 11.38
CA GLY A 35 3.93 0.00 10.37
C GLY A 35 2.56 0.21 10.96
N MET A 36 1.56 0.29 10.08
CA MET A 36 0.15 0.38 10.47
C MET A 36 -0.69 -0.18 9.34
N VAL A 37 -1.61 -1.09 9.66
CA VAL A 37 -2.53 -1.68 8.69
C VAL A 37 -3.94 -1.27 9.05
N CYS A 38 -4.66 -0.68 8.08
CA CYS A 38 -6.02 -0.21 8.26
C CYS A 38 -6.97 -0.89 7.28
N ALA A 39 -8.11 -1.34 7.79
CA ALA A 39 -9.19 -1.83 6.95
C ALA A 39 -9.92 -0.66 6.30
N MET A 40 -10.25 -0.80 5.01
CA MET A 40 -11.14 0.14 4.33
C MET A 40 -12.55 -0.40 4.40
N ILE A 41 -13.45 0.37 5.03
CA ILE A 41 -14.87 0.02 5.17
C ILE A 41 -15.67 0.99 4.28
N TYR A 42 -16.51 0.43 3.43
CA TYR A 42 -17.38 1.20 2.55
C TYR A 42 -18.79 0.62 2.62
N GLN A 43 -19.77 1.45 3.03
CA GLN A 43 -21.16 1.01 3.22
C GLN A 43 -21.25 -0.25 4.11
N ASP A 44 -20.53 -0.23 5.23
CA ASP A 44 -20.46 -1.31 6.23
C ASP A 44 -19.80 -2.62 5.74
N GLU A 45 -19.16 -2.60 4.57
CA GLU A 45 -18.44 -3.75 4.01
C GLU A 45 -16.93 -3.52 4.06
N LEU A 46 -16.19 -4.57 4.42
CA LEU A 46 -14.74 -4.58 4.30
C LEU A 46 -14.36 -4.72 2.82
N VAL A 47 -13.80 -3.69 2.23
CA VAL A 47 -13.54 -3.67 0.79
C VAL A 47 -12.07 -3.73 0.42
N GLY A 48 -11.16 -3.52 1.37
CA GLY A 48 -9.73 -3.57 1.10
C GLY A 48 -8.91 -3.16 2.31
N ILE A 49 -7.60 -3.01 2.08
CA ILE A 49 -6.64 -2.62 3.10
C ILE A 49 -5.77 -1.49 2.57
N VAL A 50 -5.45 -0.54 3.43
CA VAL A 50 -4.45 0.49 3.21
C VAL A 50 -3.48 0.47 4.39
N SER A 51 -2.18 0.61 4.13
CA SER A 51 -1.19 0.44 5.19
C SER A 51 0.03 1.33 5.00
N PHE A 52 0.69 1.65 6.12
CA PHE A 52 2.11 1.94 6.11
C PHE A 52 2.83 0.58 6.16
N ASN A 53 3.39 0.15 5.05
CA ASN A 53 4.13 -1.13 4.98
C ASN A 53 5.41 -1.05 5.80
N THR A 54 6.06 0.11 5.77
CA THR A 54 7.25 0.42 6.56
C THR A 54 7.18 1.87 6.99
N ILE A 55 7.69 2.14 8.20
CA ILE A 55 7.92 3.49 8.71
C ILE A 55 9.40 3.55 9.09
N ASN A 56 10.15 4.42 8.40
CA ASN A 56 11.56 4.62 8.69
C ASN A 56 11.71 5.98 9.40
N HIS A 57 11.86 5.94 10.71
CA HIS A 57 11.94 7.15 11.54
C HIS A 57 13.25 7.92 11.34
N GLN A 58 14.31 7.24 10.94
CA GLN A 58 15.60 7.90 10.68
C GLN A 58 15.56 8.70 9.41
N LEU A 59 14.91 8.19 8.38
CA LEU A 59 14.71 8.90 7.10
C LEU A 59 13.45 9.76 7.09
N LYS A 60 12.65 9.69 8.15
CA LYS A 60 11.36 10.39 8.28
C LYS A 60 10.44 10.13 7.08
N MET A 61 10.38 8.88 6.66
CA MET A 61 9.56 8.46 5.53
C MET A 61 8.79 7.18 5.83
N ALA A 62 7.69 6.99 5.13
CA ALA A 62 6.93 5.75 5.15
C ALA A 62 6.55 5.34 3.73
N GLU A 63 6.41 4.03 3.52
CA GLU A 63 5.87 3.48 2.29
C GLU A 63 4.43 3.06 2.52
N ILE A 64 3.53 3.53 1.67
CA ILE A 64 2.11 3.17 1.68
C ILE A 64 1.86 2.10 0.63
N GLY A 65 1.13 1.06 1.03
CA GLY A 65 0.58 0.05 0.16
C GLY A 65 -0.92 -0.09 0.34
N TYR A 66 -1.59 -0.69 -0.63
CA TYR A 66 -3.04 -0.85 -0.60
C TYR A 66 -3.50 -1.92 -1.58
N TRP A 67 -4.68 -2.46 -1.29
CA TRP A 67 -5.45 -3.22 -2.27
C TRP A 67 -6.95 -3.00 -2.04
N LEU A 68 -7.73 -3.18 -3.08
CA LEU A 68 -9.18 -2.97 -3.07
C LEU A 68 -9.85 -4.05 -3.89
N SER A 69 -10.98 -4.58 -3.40
CA SER A 69 -11.79 -5.53 -4.13
C SER A 69 -12.21 -4.96 -5.49
N GLU A 70 -12.23 -5.82 -6.51
CA GLU A 70 -12.50 -5.42 -7.89
C GLU A 70 -13.81 -4.65 -8.05
N SER A 71 -14.87 -5.11 -7.37
CA SER A 71 -16.21 -4.52 -7.47
C SER A 71 -16.32 -3.10 -6.89
N TYR A 72 -15.32 -2.65 -6.12
CA TYR A 72 -15.32 -1.33 -5.49
C TYR A 72 -14.39 -0.34 -6.18
N GLN A 73 -13.77 -0.72 -7.30
CA GLN A 73 -12.91 0.16 -8.09
C GLN A 73 -13.70 1.32 -8.69
N GLY A 74 -13.01 2.42 -8.97
CA GLY A 74 -13.61 3.57 -9.65
C GLY A 74 -14.49 4.47 -8.79
N LYS A 75 -14.47 4.31 -7.46
CA LYS A 75 -15.27 5.11 -6.52
C LYS A 75 -14.44 6.11 -5.71
N GLY A 76 -13.16 6.21 -5.97
CA GLY A 76 -12.25 7.09 -5.24
C GLY A 76 -11.90 6.62 -3.84
N ILE A 77 -12.18 5.37 -3.48
CA ILE A 77 -11.97 4.84 -2.13
C ILE A 77 -10.49 4.85 -1.77
N ILE A 78 -9.63 4.31 -2.65
CA ILE A 78 -8.18 4.28 -2.40
C ILE A 78 -7.63 5.70 -2.28
N THR A 79 -7.98 6.59 -3.18
CA THR A 79 -7.48 7.97 -3.17
C THR A 79 -7.81 8.66 -1.86
N ARG A 80 -9.03 8.52 -1.35
CA ARG A 80 -9.43 9.09 -0.06
C ARG A 80 -8.69 8.45 1.12
N ALA A 81 -8.56 7.13 1.11
CA ALA A 81 -7.87 6.41 2.18
C ALA A 81 -6.39 6.76 2.23
N VAL A 82 -5.71 6.78 1.09
CA VAL A 82 -4.29 7.16 1.01
C VAL A 82 -4.10 8.62 1.41
N SER A 83 -4.97 9.53 0.97
CA SER A 83 -4.93 10.93 1.42
C SER A 83 -4.97 11.05 2.94
N LYS A 84 -5.81 10.23 3.59
CA LYS A 84 -5.90 10.25 5.06
C LYS A 84 -4.62 9.74 5.71
N LEU A 85 -4.02 8.68 5.17
CA LEU A 85 -2.74 8.17 5.67
C LEU A 85 -1.62 9.20 5.48
N ILE A 86 -1.61 9.91 4.37
CA ILE A 86 -0.64 10.99 4.13
C ILE A 86 -0.79 12.07 5.19
N GLU A 87 -2.01 12.48 5.48
CA GLU A 87 -2.29 13.46 6.53
C GLU A 87 -1.74 12.99 7.89
N ILE A 88 -2.03 11.76 8.27
CA ILE A 88 -1.54 11.15 9.52
C ILE A 88 0.00 11.14 9.54
N ALA A 89 0.62 10.75 8.43
CA ALA A 89 2.08 10.69 8.33
C ALA A 89 2.72 12.04 8.58
N PHE A 90 2.19 13.09 7.97
CA PHE A 90 2.81 14.42 8.04
C PHE A 90 2.46 15.17 9.33
N THR A 91 1.29 14.94 9.91
CA THR A 91 0.85 15.63 11.14
C THR A 91 1.15 14.82 12.40
N ASP A 92 0.61 13.59 12.49
CA ASP A 92 0.70 12.80 13.72
C ASP A 92 2.05 12.11 13.88
N LEU A 93 2.61 11.58 12.80
CA LEU A 93 3.89 10.86 12.82
C LEU A 93 5.08 11.79 12.52
N GLN A 94 4.82 13.02 12.11
CA GLN A 94 5.83 14.03 11.79
C GLN A 94 6.87 13.55 10.77
N LEU A 95 6.41 12.75 9.81
CA LEU A 95 7.24 12.30 8.69
C LEU A 95 7.37 13.42 7.66
N GLU A 96 8.38 13.30 6.81
CA GLU A 96 8.69 14.32 5.79
C GLU A 96 8.42 13.82 4.37
N LYS A 97 8.28 12.52 4.18
CA LYS A 97 8.09 11.92 2.86
C LYS A 97 7.21 10.69 2.92
N ILE A 98 6.36 10.55 1.92
CA ILE A 98 5.62 9.33 1.63
C ILE A 98 6.09 8.76 0.30
N GLN A 99 6.24 7.45 0.25
CA GLN A 99 6.58 6.70 -0.95
C GLN A 99 5.50 5.69 -1.27
N ILE A 100 5.22 5.49 -2.55
CA ILE A 100 4.41 4.38 -3.06
C ILE A 100 5.17 3.70 -4.18
N ALA A 101 5.28 2.38 -4.09
CA ALA A 101 5.84 1.55 -5.15
C ALA A 101 4.70 0.83 -5.88
N ALA A 102 4.58 1.03 -7.17
CA ALA A 102 3.58 0.39 -8.00
C ALA A 102 4.26 -0.42 -9.10
N GLY A 103 3.69 -1.55 -9.50
CA GLY A 103 4.17 -2.25 -10.67
C GLY A 103 4.23 -1.30 -11.87
N GLU A 104 5.30 -1.36 -12.66
CA GLU A 104 5.51 -0.43 -13.78
C GLU A 104 4.29 -0.37 -14.72
N HIS A 105 3.64 -1.51 -14.96
CA HIS A 105 2.48 -1.60 -15.85
C HIS A 105 1.14 -1.62 -15.12
N ASN A 106 1.16 -1.44 -13.81
CA ASN A 106 -0.07 -1.31 -13.02
C ASN A 106 -0.61 0.12 -13.12
N LEU A 107 -1.23 0.44 -14.26
CA LEU A 107 -1.69 1.78 -14.55
C LEU A 107 -2.72 2.32 -13.56
N PRO A 108 -3.70 1.54 -13.09
CA PRO A 108 -4.64 2.05 -12.10
C PRO A 108 -3.96 2.52 -10.81
N SER A 109 -2.97 1.77 -10.32
CA SER A 109 -2.20 2.15 -9.14
C SER A 109 -1.35 3.40 -9.38
N ARG A 110 -0.71 3.49 -10.54
CA ARG A 110 0.07 4.67 -10.92
C ARG A 110 -0.79 5.93 -11.00
N LYS A 111 -2.03 5.79 -11.50
CA LYS A 111 -2.97 6.91 -11.56
C LYS A 111 -3.38 7.42 -10.18
N VAL A 112 -3.45 6.56 -9.18
CA VAL A 112 -3.68 6.98 -7.80
C VAL A 112 -2.57 7.95 -7.37
N CYS A 113 -1.32 7.58 -7.61
CA CYS A 113 -0.16 8.43 -7.29
C CYS A 113 -0.22 9.77 -8.01
N GLU A 114 -0.56 9.77 -9.29
CA GLU A 114 -0.69 10.99 -10.09
C GLU A 114 -1.79 11.92 -9.56
N ARG A 115 -2.95 11.36 -9.22
CA ARG A 115 -4.07 12.12 -8.64
C ARG A 115 -3.71 12.75 -7.29
N LEU A 116 -2.83 12.11 -6.52
CA LEU A 116 -2.37 12.61 -5.24
C LEU A 116 -1.22 13.64 -5.37
N GLY A 117 -0.81 13.95 -6.59
CA GLY A 117 0.27 14.92 -6.83
C GLY A 117 1.65 14.38 -6.53
N MET A 118 1.83 13.07 -6.50
CA MET A 118 3.12 12.46 -6.25
C MET A 118 4.02 12.55 -7.48
N THR A 119 5.31 12.63 -7.25
CA THR A 119 6.34 12.69 -8.30
C THR A 119 6.89 11.31 -8.58
N LEU A 120 6.95 10.91 -9.85
CA LEU A 120 7.65 9.70 -10.26
C LEU A 120 9.16 9.92 -10.08
N GLU A 121 9.76 9.20 -9.14
CA GLU A 121 11.20 9.31 -8.85
C GLU A 121 12.03 8.41 -9.73
N GLY A 122 11.46 7.33 -10.23
CA GLY A 122 12.14 6.43 -11.15
C GLY A 122 11.43 5.10 -11.32
N ILE A 123 11.96 4.31 -12.24
CA ILE A 123 11.57 2.92 -12.46
C ILE A 123 12.75 2.05 -12.05
N ILE A 124 12.50 1.10 -11.14
CA ILE A 124 13.53 0.18 -10.66
C ILE A 124 13.25 -1.20 -11.24
N SER A 125 14.21 -1.74 -11.99
CA SER A 125 14.07 -3.05 -12.62
C SER A 125 14.20 -4.18 -11.60
N ASN A 126 13.58 -5.32 -11.92
CA ASN A 126 13.67 -6.56 -11.14
C ASN A 126 13.40 -6.35 -9.66
N ARG A 127 12.31 -5.67 -9.36
CA ARG A 127 12.01 -5.23 -8.00
C ARG A 127 11.19 -6.24 -7.22
N GLU A 128 10.39 -7.04 -7.90
CA GLU A 128 9.52 -8.01 -7.25
C GLU A 128 9.34 -9.26 -8.11
N ASN A 129 9.26 -10.41 -7.46
CA ASN A 129 8.88 -11.68 -8.10
C ASN A 129 7.43 -11.99 -7.74
N LEU A 130 6.51 -11.82 -8.69
CA LEU A 130 5.09 -12.14 -8.53
C LEU A 130 4.84 -13.59 -8.96
N ASN A 131 5.23 -14.54 -8.08
CA ASN A 131 5.02 -15.98 -8.30
C ASN A 131 5.59 -16.45 -9.65
N GLY A 132 6.85 -16.09 -9.95
CA GLY A 132 7.59 -16.45 -11.15
C GLY A 132 7.65 -15.36 -12.21
N ARG A 133 6.87 -14.31 -12.08
CA ARG A 133 6.91 -13.15 -12.98
C ARG A 133 7.69 -12.01 -12.33
N ILE A 134 8.85 -11.70 -12.88
CA ILE A 134 9.69 -10.60 -12.40
C ILE A 134 9.13 -9.29 -12.95
N ILE A 135 8.90 -8.33 -12.08
CA ILE A 135 8.37 -7.02 -12.48
C ILE A 135 9.24 -5.87 -11.96
N ASN A 136 9.15 -4.76 -12.68
CA ASN A 136 9.76 -3.50 -12.28
C ASN A 136 8.76 -2.69 -11.45
N HIS A 137 9.26 -1.80 -10.60
CA HIS A 137 8.44 -0.88 -9.85
C HIS A 137 8.65 0.56 -10.29
N ALA A 138 7.55 1.29 -10.44
CA ALA A 138 7.53 2.75 -10.51
C ALA A 138 7.48 3.28 -9.08
N ILE A 139 8.44 4.11 -8.71
CA ILE A 139 8.57 4.66 -7.37
C ILE A 139 8.09 6.11 -7.39
N TYR A 140 7.07 6.38 -6.61
CA TYR A 140 6.50 7.71 -6.46
C TYR A 140 6.80 8.25 -5.06
N GLY A 141 7.10 9.55 -4.99
CA GLY A 141 7.37 10.22 -3.73
C GLY A 141 6.53 11.48 -3.58
N LEU A 142 6.17 11.80 -2.34
CA LEU A 142 5.50 13.03 -1.97
C LEU A 142 6.19 13.61 -0.75
N ALA A 143 6.75 14.82 -0.90
CA ALA A 143 7.32 15.57 0.22
C ALA A 143 6.22 16.36 0.95
N LYS A 144 6.42 16.51 2.26
CA LYS A 144 5.55 17.34 3.09
C LYS A 144 5.50 18.79 2.62
#